data_6216175fea9b1ac9f5c30471d512953b
#
_entry.id   6216175fea9b1ac9f5c30471d512953b
#
_cell.length_a   1.000
_cell.length_b   1.000
_cell.length_c   1.000
_cell.angle_alpha   90.00
_cell.angle_beta   90.00
_cell.angle_gamma   90.00
#
_symmetry.space_group_name_H-M   'P 1'
#
loop_
_entity.id
_entity.type
_entity.pdbx_description
1 polymer ?
#
loop_
_entity_poly.entity_id
_entity_poly.type
_entity_poly.pdbx_seq_one_letter_code
_entity_poly.pdbx_strand_id
1 'polypeptide(L)'
;MIFIASATMGLESVVKEECLALGFKNIKVFDGRVEFEGDFKDLVKANIYLRCSDRVFIKMAEFKALSYEELFQNVKAIEWQDFIDENGEFPISWVSSVKSKLYSKSDIQRISKKAIVEKLKEKYKREIFLENRALYSIKIQCHKDIFIVMLDSSGEALTKRGYRAVKRLAPIKETLAAALVYLSKWKPDEVLLDAMCGTGTIAIEAAMIARNIAPGANRNFAAEKWSVIDEKLWTDIRDEAFSNEDLSKELKIYASDIDEKSIEVAKENAEKAGVEEDIIFEVKDFKDIESPAKYGAVIVNPPYGERLMNDEDIEELYRDFGKFCKKNLAKWSYYIITSYEDFEKAFGKVATKNRKLYNGGIKCYYYQYFGDRKNGYRN
;
A
#
# COMPACT_ATOMS: atom_id res chain seq x y z
N MET A 1 22.05 6.53 3.96
CA MET A 1 21.35 6.79 2.68
C MET A 1 19.95 7.34 2.98
N ILE A 2 19.31 7.98 2.00
CA ILE A 2 17.90 8.41 2.13
C ILE A 2 17.04 7.44 1.32
N PHE A 3 15.99 6.93 1.95
CA PHE A 3 15.00 6.06 1.33
C PHE A 3 13.66 6.77 1.21
N ILE A 4 12.85 6.36 0.24
CA ILE A 4 11.51 6.89 -0.01
C ILE A 4 10.52 5.74 0.03
N ALA A 5 9.60 5.76 0.98
CA ALA A 5 8.39 4.94 0.97
C ALA A 5 7.28 5.74 0.28
N SER A 6 6.80 5.25 -0.88
CA SER A 6 5.69 5.92 -1.57
C SER A 6 4.39 5.76 -0.78
N ALA A 7 3.60 6.82 -0.72
CA ALA A 7 2.32 6.80 -0.03
C ALA A 7 1.20 7.25 -0.98
N THR A 8 0.07 6.55 -0.95
CA THR A 8 -1.15 7.07 -1.57
C THR A 8 -1.56 8.36 -0.86
N MET A 9 -1.97 9.40 -1.61
CA MET A 9 -2.39 10.68 -1.04
C MET A 9 -3.45 10.49 0.05
N GLY A 10 -3.18 11.08 1.23
CA GLY A 10 -3.98 10.93 2.43
C GLY A 10 -3.53 9.78 3.36
N LEU A 11 -2.57 8.94 2.96
CA LEU A 11 -2.00 7.88 3.77
C LEU A 11 -0.58 8.15 4.28
N GLU A 12 -0.02 9.31 3.99
CA GLU A 12 1.36 9.66 4.37
C GLU A 12 1.59 9.54 5.88
N SER A 13 0.60 9.94 6.69
CA SER A 13 0.68 9.80 8.14
C SER A 13 0.67 8.34 8.60
N VAL A 14 -0.01 7.43 7.90
CA VAL A 14 -0.02 6.00 8.22
C VAL A 14 1.33 5.39 7.91
N VAL A 15 1.89 5.66 6.72
CA VAL A 15 3.24 5.19 6.34
C VAL A 15 4.30 5.76 7.28
N LYS A 16 4.17 7.02 7.73
CA LYS A 16 5.05 7.60 8.75
C LYS A 16 5.03 6.80 10.05
N GLU A 17 3.83 6.45 10.56
CA GLU A 17 3.71 5.67 11.81
C GLU A 17 4.33 4.27 11.64
N GLU A 18 4.18 3.62 10.47
CA GLU A 18 4.88 2.36 10.18
C GLU A 18 6.41 2.55 10.20
N CYS A 19 6.94 3.60 9.58
CA CYS A 19 8.37 3.91 9.59
C CYS A 19 8.89 4.15 11.02
N LEU A 20 8.12 4.84 11.87
CA LEU A 20 8.44 5.06 13.27
C LEU A 20 8.44 3.74 14.06
N ALA A 21 7.45 2.88 13.85
CA ALA A 21 7.36 1.57 14.50
C ALA A 21 8.52 0.64 14.12
N LEU A 22 9.04 0.75 12.89
CA LEU A 22 10.22 0.01 12.42
C LEU A 22 11.56 0.60 12.91
N GLY A 23 11.53 1.75 13.61
CA GLY A 23 12.71 2.39 14.19
C GLY A 23 13.55 3.21 13.20
N PHE A 24 13.01 3.54 12.04
CA PHE A 24 13.70 4.36 11.04
C PHE A 24 13.95 5.79 11.56
N LYS A 25 15.02 6.42 11.07
CA LYS A 25 15.50 7.71 11.57
C LYS A 25 15.23 8.86 10.60
N ASN A 26 15.22 10.08 11.11
CA ASN A 26 15.14 11.32 10.33
C ASN A 26 13.95 11.33 9.34
N ILE A 27 12.79 10.86 9.81
CA ILE A 27 11.59 10.70 9.00
C ILE A 27 11.02 12.07 8.61
N LYS A 28 10.82 12.29 7.30
CA LYS A 28 10.20 13.49 6.72
C LYS A 28 9.01 13.10 5.87
N VAL A 29 7.91 13.85 5.99
CA VAL A 29 6.67 13.60 5.26
C VAL A 29 6.51 14.65 4.17
N PHE A 30 6.21 14.19 2.97
CA PHE A 30 5.89 15.00 1.80
C PHE A 30 4.62 14.46 1.14
N ASP A 31 4.00 15.25 0.27
CA ASP A 31 2.86 14.80 -0.52
C ASP A 31 3.23 13.54 -1.34
N GLY A 32 2.53 12.46 -1.08
CA GLY A 32 2.70 11.18 -1.77
C GLY A 32 3.93 10.36 -1.38
N ARG A 33 4.70 10.76 -0.34
CA ARG A 33 5.87 9.98 0.12
C ARG A 33 6.27 10.29 1.56
N VAL A 34 6.98 9.32 2.13
CA VAL A 34 7.72 9.47 3.40
C VAL A 34 9.18 9.17 3.13
N GLU A 35 10.07 10.09 3.50
CA GLU A 35 11.52 9.90 3.42
C GLU A 35 12.06 9.53 4.79
N PHE A 36 13.04 8.63 4.85
CA PHE A 36 13.75 8.24 6.06
C PHE A 36 15.21 7.92 5.78
N GLU A 37 16.06 8.02 6.79
CA GLU A 37 17.49 7.70 6.68
C GLU A 37 17.78 6.32 7.26
N GLY A 38 18.72 5.59 6.64
CA GLY A 38 19.15 4.28 7.10
C GLY A 38 20.26 3.68 6.25
N ASP A 39 20.47 2.39 6.44
CA ASP A 39 21.38 1.53 5.67
C ASP A 39 20.62 0.49 4.84
N PHE A 40 21.33 -0.49 4.25
CA PHE A 40 20.67 -1.55 3.47
C PHE A 40 19.79 -2.45 4.33
N LYS A 41 20.06 -2.59 5.63
CA LYS A 41 19.18 -3.32 6.54
C LYS A 41 17.82 -2.65 6.64
N ASP A 42 17.79 -1.33 6.74
CA ASP A 42 16.54 -0.55 6.79
C ASP A 42 15.78 -0.60 5.46
N LEU A 43 16.50 -0.62 4.33
CA LEU A 43 15.91 -0.83 3.00
C LEU A 43 15.20 -2.18 2.89
N VAL A 44 15.86 -3.26 3.34
CA VAL A 44 15.30 -4.62 3.35
C VAL A 44 14.10 -4.69 4.28
N LYS A 45 14.22 -4.16 5.52
CA LYS A 45 13.10 -4.06 6.46
C LYS A 45 11.92 -3.30 5.87
N ALA A 46 12.17 -2.18 5.20
CA ALA A 46 11.10 -1.39 4.59
C ALA A 46 10.33 -2.17 3.52
N ASN A 47 11.02 -2.94 2.67
CA ASN A 47 10.38 -3.77 1.65
C ASN A 47 9.57 -4.93 2.25
N ILE A 48 10.08 -5.55 3.32
CA ILE A 48 9.44 -6.73 3.95
C ILE A 48 8.25 -6.31 4.83
N TYR A 49 8.36 -5.22 5.60
CA TYR A 49 7.40 -4.90 6.66
C TYR A 49 6.39 -3.80 6.33
N LEU A 50 6.69 -2.85 5.40
CA LEU A 50 5.75 -1.77 5.10
C LEU A 50 4.48 -2.30 4.42
N ARG A 51 3.33 -2.04 5.05
CA ARG A 51 2.00 -2.50 4.60
C ARG A 51 1.30 -1.49 3.72
N CYS A 52 1.45 -0.19 4.04
CA CYS A 52 0.69 0.89 3.44
C CYS A 52 1.46 1.65 2.35
N SER A 53 2.73 1.30 2.13
CA SER A 53 3.53 1.82 1.02
C SER A 53 3.39 0.95 -0.23
N ASP A 54 3.27 1.59 -1.40
CA ASP A 54 3.22 0.87 -2.67
C ASP A 54 4.62 0.46 -3.18
N ARG A 55 5.69 1.19 -2.80
CA ARG A 55 7.09 0.94 -3.20
C ARG A 55 8.08 1.58 -2.25
N VAL A 56 9.28 1.02 -2.21
CA VAL A 56 10.44 1.59 -1.54
C VAL A 56 11.53 1.91 -2.57
N PHE A 57 12.11 3.11 -2.45
CA PHE A 57 13.16 3.59 -3.35
C PHE A 57 14.38 4.03 -2.57
N ILE A 58 15.55 3.96 -3.21
CA ILE A 58 16.73 4.73 -2.81
C ILE A 58 16.63 6.10 -3.51
N LYS A 59 16.73 7.19 -2.75
CA LYS A 59 16.83 8.56 -3.28
C LYS A 59 18.25 8.81 -3.75
N MET A 60 18.46 8.74 -5.06
CA MET A 60 19.79 8.88 -5.67
C MET A 60 20.26 10.32 -5.69
N ALA A 61 19.36 11.25 -6.01
CA ALA A 61 19.64 12.69 -6.02
C ALA A 61 18.36 13.52 -5.96
N GLU A 62 18.51 14.77 -5.49
CA GLU A 62 17.52 15.83 -5.62
C GLU A 62 18.22 17.11 -6.06
N PHE A 63 17.78 17.72 -7.16
CA PHE A 63 18.40 18.91 -7.71
C PHE A 63 17.39 19.74 -8.53
N LYS A 64 17.71 21.01 -8.74
CA LYS A 64 16.98 21.88 -9.67
C LYS A 64 17.65 21.82 -11.05
N ALA A 65 16.83 21.74 -12.11
CA ALA A 65 17.30 21.88 -13.49
C ALA A 65 16.28 22.63 -14.35
N LEU A 66 16.76 23.63 -15.09
CA LEU A 66 15.98 24.48 -15.97
C LEU A 66 16.31 24.25 -17.46
N SER A 67 17.33 23.43 -17.74
CA SER A 67 17.75 23.04 -19.06
C SER A 67 18.08 21.55 -19.11
N TYR A 68 18.02 20.97 -20.31
CA TYR A 68 18.42 19.58 -20.53
C TYR A 68 19.90 19.32 -20.27
N GLU A 69 20.77 20.35 -20.44
CA GLU A 69 22.17 20.25 -20.09
C GLU A 69 22.35 20.14 -18.57
N GLU A 70 21.67 20.98 -17.79
CA GLU A 70 21.71 20.88 -16.33
C GLU A 70 21.17 19.53 -15.85
N LEU A 71 20.09 19.02 -16.46
CA LEU A 71 19.58 17.68 -16.17
C LEU A 71 20.64 16.60 -16.45
N PHE A 72 21.28 16.66 -17.61
CA PHE A 72 22.32 15.72 -18.00
C PHE A 72 23.48 15.72 -17.01
N GLN A 73 24.03 16.88 -16.67
CA GLN A 73 25.18 16.98 -15.77
C GLN A 73 24.85 16.52 -14.36
N ASN A 74 23.68 16.88 -13.81
CA ASN A 74 23.29 16.43 -12.48
C ASN A 74 23.04 14.91 -12.41
N VAL A 75 22.41 14.32 -13.43
CA VAL A 75 22.21 12.86 -13.49
C VAL A 75 23.53 12.13 -13.68
N LYS A 76 24.46 12.66 -14.50
CA LYS A 76 25.79 12.10 -14.69
C LYS A 76 26.65 12.17 -13.43
N ALA A 77 26.46 13.17 -12.58
CA ALA A 77 27.20 13.33 -11.34
C ALA A 77 26.85 12.28 -10.25
N ILE A 78 25.77 11.52 -10.42
CA ILE A 78 25.41 10.44 -9.51
C ILE A 78 26.37 9.27 -9.66
N GLU A 79 26.82 8.67 -8.56
CA GLU A 79 27.75 7.53 -8.55
C GLU A 79 27.00 6.21 -8.84
N TRP A 80 26.50 6.08 -10.08
CA TRP A 80 25.70 4.93 -10.52
C TRP A 80 26.41 3.58 -10.38
N GLN A 81 27.73 3.56 -10.60
CA GLN A 81 28.56 2.36 -10.50
C GLN A 81 28.65 1.77 -9.10
N ASP A 82 28.23 2.52 -8.07
CA ASP A 82 28.17 2.01 -6.70
C ASP A 82 26.94 1.12 -6.48
N PHE A 83 25.99 1.14 -7.41
CA PHE A 83 24.74 0.36 -7.36
C PHE A 83 24.60 -0.57 -8.56
N ILE A 84 24.81 -0.07 -9.78
CA ILE A 84 24.50 -0.79 -11.02
C ILE A 84 25.71 -1.61 -11.45
N ASP A 85 25.52 -2.93 -11.51
CA ASP A 85 26.51 -3.86 -12.01
C ASP A 85 26.78 -3.67 -13.52
N GLU A 86 27.94 -4.15 -13.99
CA GLU A 86 28.40 -4.02 -15.37
C GLU A 86 27.38 -4.48 -16.42
N ASN A 87 26.61 -5.52 -16.14
CA ASN A 87 25.58 -6.07 -17.03
C ASN A 87 24.16 -5.87 -16.49
N GLY A 88 24.01 -4.99 -15.49
CA GLY A 88 22.70 -4.68 -14.92
C GLY A 88 21.77 -4.03 -15.94
N GLU A 89 20.48 -4.31 -15.84
CA GLU A 89 19.44 -3.67 -16.62
C GLU A 89 18.97 -2.40 -15.89
N PHE A 90 19.11 -1.22 -16.49
CA PHE A 90 18.78 0.07 -15.85
C PHE A 90 17.84 0.95 -16.67
N PRO A 91 16.58 0.50 -16.87
CA PRO A 91 15.59 1.31 -17.57
C PRO A 91 15.15 2.50 -16.72
N ILE A 92 14.88 3.63 -17.37
CA ILE A 92 14.08 4.70 -16.75
C ILE A 92 12.62 4.35 -17.01
N SER A 93 12.02 3.64 -16.05
CA SER A 93 10.71 3.01 -16.21
C SER A 93 9.55 3.97 -16.03
N TRP A 94 9.79 5.15 -15.42
CA TRP A 94 8.76 6.13 -15.18
C TRP A 94 9.35 7.54 -15.06
N VAL A 95 8.67 8.50 -15.70
CA VAL A 95 8.97 9.92 -15.61
C VAL A 95 7.68 10.70 -15.38
N SER A 96 7.71 11.61 -14.43
CA SER A 96 6.66 12.62 -14.28
C SER A 96 7.26 14.02 -14.28
N SER A 97 6.57 14.95 -14.91
CA SER A 97 6.93 16.38 -14.86
C SER A 97 5.65 17.19 -14.71
N VAL A 98 5.61 17.99 -13.64
CA VAL A 98 4.44 18.78 -13.28
C VAL A 98 4.89 20.21 -12.91
N LYS A 99 4.26 21.23 -13.52
CA LYS A 99 4.56 22.65 -13.27
C LYS A 99 6.05 22.97 -13.43
N SER A 100 6.71 22.42 -14.44
CA SER A 100 8.14 22.50 -14.64
C SER A 100 8.48 22.93 -16.07
N LYS A 101 9.63 23.59 -16.24
CA LYS A 101 10.12 24.07 -17.54
C LYS A 101 10.45 22.91 -18.47
N LEU A 102 11.06 21.82 -17.94
CA LEU A 102 11.29 20.59 -18.67
C LEU A 102 10.05 19.69 -18.53
N TYR A 103 9.18 19.68 -19.54
CA TYR A 103 7.89 18.98 -19.50
C TYR A 103 7.85 17.71 -20.35
N SER A 104 8.73 17.56 -21.32
CA SER A 104 8.79 16.39 -22.21
C SER A 104 9.33 15.16 -21.45
N LYS A 105 8.45 14.24 -21.09
CA LYS A 105 8.82 13.01 -20.36
C LYS A 105 9.80 12.15 -21.15
N SER A 106 9.61 12.05 -22.46
CA SER A 106 10.48 11.28 -23.37
C SER A 106 11.89 11.86 -23.47
N ASP A 107 12.01 13.21 -23.49
CA ASP A 107 13.32 13.84 -23.51
C ASP A 107 14.05 13.72 -22.18
N ILE A 108 13.33 13.91 -21.06
CA ILE A 108 13.88 13.66 -19.72
C ILE A 108 14.41 12.22 -19.64
N GLN A 109 13.61 11.24 -20.09
CA GLN A 109 13.99 9.82 -20.09
C GLN A 109 15.24 9.57 -20.93
N ARG A 110 15.26 10.04 -22.19
CA ARG A 110 16.35 9.86 -23.13
C ARG A 110 17.66 10.50 -22.66
N ILE A 111 17.59 11.75 -22.19
CA ILE A 111 18.75 12.51 -21.71
C ILE A 111 19.32 11.91 -20.43
N SER A 112 18.46 11.55 -19.49
CA SER A 112 18.91 10.90 -18.25
C SER A 112 19.51 9.52 -18.51
N LYS A 113 18.92 8.69 -19.41
CA LYS A 113 19.52 7.41 -19.79
C LYS A 113 20.92 7.61 -20.39
N LYS A 114 21.09 8.60 -21.29
CA LYS A 114 22.40 8.92 -21.85
C LYS A 114 23.41 9.33 -20.77
N ALA A 115 23.00 10.16 -19.81
CA ALA A 115 23.85 10.60 -18.70
C ALA A 115 24.36 9.43 -17.85
N ILE A 116 23.48 8.47 -17.55
CA ILE A 116 23.81 7.25 -16.79
C ILE A 116 24.81 6.40 -17.59
N VAL A 117 24.55 6.16 -18.88
CA VAL A 117 25.46 5.41 -19.77
C VAL A 117 26.85 6.05 -19.80
N GLU A 118 26.95 7.37 -19.98
CA GLU A 118 28.24 8.07 -19.98
C GLU A 118 28.98 7.93 -18.63
N LYS A 119 28.28 7.98 -17.50
CA LYS A 119 28.91 7.74 -16.20
C LYS A 119 29.39 6.29 -16.03
N LEU A 120 28.61 5.31 -16.45
CA LEU A 120 28.99 3.89 -16.37
C LEU A 120 30.15 3.54 -17.30
N LYS A 121 30.27 4.17 -18.50
CA LYS A 121 31.44 4.05 -19.40
C LYS A 121 32.72 4.46 -18.70
N GLU A 122 32.70 5.51 -17.88
CA GLU A 122 33.89 5.97 -17.15
C GLU A 122 34.43 4.90 -16.21
N LYS A 123 33.53 4.11 -15.55
CA LYS A 123 33.88 3.04 -14.62
C LYS A 123 34.26 1.74 -15.35
N TYR A 124 33.38 1.26 -16.22
CA TYR A 124 33.48 -0.08 -16.79
C TYR A 124 34.34 -0.15 -18.06
N LYS A 125 34.72 1.01 -18.61
CA LYS A 125 35.55 1.11 -19.84
C LYS A 125 34.95 0.34 -21.03
N ARG A 126 33.61 0.40 -21.17
CA ARG A 126 32.84 -0.27 -22.23
C ARG A 126 31.94 0.72 -22.95
N GLU A 127 31.72 0.50 -24.23
CA GLU A 127 30.83 1.31 -25.06
C GLU A 127 29.39 0.79 -25.05
N ILE A 128 29.19 -0.51 -24.83
CA ILE A 128 27.89 -1.19 -24.89
C ILE A 128 27.65 -1.94 -23.58
N PHE A 129 26.46 -1.76 -23.03
CA PHE A 129 25.93 -2.46 -21.84
C PHE A 129 24.88 -3.48 -22.28
N LEU A 130 25.03 -4.75 -21.89
CA LEU A 130 24.16 -5.85 -22.33
C LEU A 130 22.78 -5.79 -21.68
N GLU A 131 22.66 -5.17 -20.52
CA GLU A 131 21.40 -5.01 -19.75
C GLU A 131 20.59 -6.32 -19.62
N ASN A 132 21.25 -7.41 -19.20
CA ASN A 132 20.67 -8.77 -19.19
C ASN A 132 20.77 -9.47 -17.82
N ARG A 133 21.05 -8.72 -16.74
CA ARG A 133 21.13 -9.26 -15.38
C ARG A 133 20.17 -8.56 -14.43
N ALA A 134 20.60 -8.20 -13.23
CA ALA A 134 19.77 -7.58 -12.21
C ALA A 134 19.08 -6.30 -12.69
N LEU A 135 17.82 -6.12 -12.33
CA LEU A 135 17.01 -4.96 -12.71
C LEU A 135 17.23 -3.80 -11.73
N TYR A 136 17.66 -2.67 -12.22
CA TYR A 136 17.85 -1.40 -11.53
C TYR A 136 16.86 -0.35 -12.09
N SER A 137 15.59 -0.52 -11.83
CA SER A 137 14.54 0.33 -12.38
C SER A 137 14.63 1.75 -11.82
N ILE A 138 14.82 2.73 -12.68
CA ILE A 138 14.98 4.14 -12.30
C ILE A 138 13.68 4.88 -12.53
N LYS A 139 13.31 5.74 -11.57
CA LYS A 139 12.18 6.66 -11.67
C LYS A 139 12.61 8.10 -11.45
N ILE A 140 12.05 9.01 -12.25
CA ILE A 140 12.38 10.43 -12.20
C ILE A 140 11.09 11.21 -12.01
N GLN A 141 11.02 11.96 -10.92
CA GLN A 141 9.94 12.91 -10.64
C GLN A 141 10.46 14.32 -10.77
N CYS A 142 9.78 15.16 -11.55
CA CYS A 142 10.03 16.59 -11.60
C CYS A 142 8.76 17.35 -11.15
N HIS A 143 8.92 18.22 -10.16
CA HIS A 143 7.86 19.10 -9.72
C HIS A 143 8.44 20.50 -9.42
N LYS A 144 7.92 21.55 -10.09
CA LYS A 144 8.42 22.92 -9.97
C LYS A 144 9.93 23.01 -10.20
N ASP A 145 10.41 22.36 -11.26
CA ASP A 145 11.81 22.29 -11.68
C ASP A 145 12.76 21.57 -10.71
N ILE A 146 12.26 20.98 -9.63
CA ILE A 146 13.03 20.12 -8.73
C ILE A 146 12.87 18.68 -9.21
N PHE A 147 13.99 18.04 -9.52
CA PHE A 147 14.10 16.65 -9.92
C PHE A 147 14.45 15.78 -8.72
N ILE A 148 13.76 14.67 -8.60
CA ILE A 148 14.11 13.58 -7.68
C ILE A 148 14.36 12.35 -8.52
N VAL A 149 15.57 11.81 -8.43
CA VAL A 149 16.01 10.60 -9.10
C VAL A 149 15.99 9.46 -8.09
N MET A 150 15.28 8.39 -8.41
CA MET A 150 15.00 7.28 -7.49
C MET A 150 15.34 5.94 -8.13
N LEU A 151 15.92 5.03 -7.36
CA LEU A 151 16.16 3.64 -7.73
C LEU A 151 15.14 2.74 -7.03
N ASP A 152 14.35 1.98 -7.79
CA ASP A 152 13.24 1.15 -7.28
C ASP A 152 13.77 -0.18 -6.72
N SER A 153 13.78 -0.34 -5.40
CA SER A 153 14.21 -1.56 -4.74
C SER A 153 13.14 -2.65 -4.70
N SER A 154 11.87 -2.28 -4.81
CA SER A 154 10.76 -3.22 -4.67
C SER A 154 10.53 -4.10 -5.90
N GLY A 155 10.71 -3.56 -7.12
CA GLY A 155 10.38 -4.24 -8.37
C GLY A 155 8.88 -4.29 -8.63
N GLU A 156 8.18 -5.37 -8.30
CA GLU A 156 6.72 -5.35 -8.26
C GLU A 156 6.21 -4.47 -7.11
N ALA A 157 5.04 -3.86 -7.29
CA ALA A 157 4.45 -3.02 -6.26
C ALA A 157 4.17 -3.84 -4.98
N LEU A 158 4.38 -3.24 -3.80
CA LEU A 158 4.18 -3.90 -2.50
C LEU A 158 2.72 -4.29 -2.25
N THR A 159 1.77 -3.68 -2.94
CA THR A 159 0.37 -4.10 -2.94
C THR A 159 0.19 -5.55 -3.42
N LYS A 160 1.10 -6.06 -4.26
CA LYS A 160 1.08 -7.47 -4.68
C LYS A 160 1.76 -8.35 -3.63
N ARG A 161 1.01 -8.73 -2.59
CA ARG A 161 1.48 -9.57 -1.48
C ARG A 161 1.81 -11.01 -1.90
N GLY A 162 1.18 -11.49 -2.99
CA GLY A 162 1.31 -12.87 -3.47
C GLY A 162 0.09 -13.74 -3.18
N TYR A 163 -0.77 -13.38 -2.24
CA TYR A 163 -1.91 -14.20 -1.86
C TYR A 163 -3.11 -14.14 -2.83
N ARG A 164 -3.21 -13.11 -3.67
CA ARG A 164 -4.36 -12.95 -4.57
C ARG A 164 -4.38 -14.00 -5.68
N ALA A 165 -5.33 -14.92 -5.61
CA ALA A 165 -5.47 -16.04 -6.54
C ALA A 165 -5.96 -15.64 -7.93
N VAL A 166 -6.93 -14.73 -8.02
CA VAL A 166 -7.58 -14.35 -9.28
C VAL A 166 -7.68 -12.82 -9.41
N LYS A 167 -7.40 -12.31 -10.60
CA LYS A 167 -7.65 -10.90 -10.94
C LYS A 167 -9.15 -10.73 -11.23
N ARG A 168 -9.94 -10.32 -10.25
CA ARG A 168 -11.32 -9.86 -10.45
C ARG A 168 -11.37 -8.35 -10.69
N LEU A 169 -12.50 -7.87 -11.22
CA LEU A 169 -12.74 -6.45 -11.49
C LEU A 169 -12.67 -5.62 -10.18
N ALA A 170 -11.74 -4.67 -10.19
CA ALA A 170 -11.61 -3.56 -9.22
C ALA A 170 -11.59 -3.89 -7.72
N PRO A 171 -10.84 -4.89 -7.23
CA PRO A 171 -10.68 -5.06 -5.79
C PRO A 171 -9.93 -3.87 -5.19
N ILE A 172 -10.20 -3.59 -3.91
CA ILE A 172 -9.40 -2.63 -3.15
C ILE A 172 -7.93 -3.09 -3.12
N LYS A 173 -6.98 -2.14 -3.23
CA LYS A 173 -5.56 -2.47 -3.08
C LYS A 173 -5.26 -2.95 -1.66
N GLU A 174 -4.39 -3.94 -1.52
CA GLU A 174 -3.96 -4.48 -0.24
C GLU A 174 -3.34 -3.39 0.66
N THR A 175 -2.52 -2.51 0.09
CA THR A 175 -1.93 -1.38 0.81
C THR A 175 -2.97 -0.39 1.35
N LEU A 176 -4.05 -0.17 0.61
CA LEU A 176 -5.17 0.65 1.06
C LEU A 176 -6.00 -0.09 2.12
N ALA A 177 -6.29 -1.38 1.94
CA ALA A 177 -7.03 -2.18 2.92
C ALA A 177 -6.31 -2.21 4.28
N ALA A 178 -5.00 -2.47 4.30
CA ALA A 178 -4.18 -2.38 5.51
C ALA A 178 -4.28 -0.99 6.16
N ALA A 179 -4.22 0.08 5.36
CA ALA A 179 -4.35 1.44 5.87
C ALA A 179 -5.72 1.72 6.48
N LEU A 180 -6.82 1.17 5.92
CA LEU A 180 -8.16 1.29 6.51
C LEU A 180 -8.21 0.62 7.89
N VAL A 181 -7.59 -0.56 8.05
CA VAL A 181 -7.50 -1.26 9.33
C VAL A 181 -6.73 -0.41 10.34
N TYR A 182 -5.56 0.13 10.01
CA TYR A 182 -4.82 1.03 10.91
C TYR A 182 -5.60 2.30 11.26
N LEU A 183 -6.27 2.92 10.30
CA LEU A 183 -7.06 4.14 10.52
C LEU A 183 -8.31 3.89 11.37
N SER A 184 -8.86 2.67 11.38
CA SER A 184 -9.97 2.29 12.24
C SER A 184 -9.57 2.19 13.71
N LYS A 185 -8.25 2.01 13.97
CA LYS A 185 -7.71 1.71 15.30
C LYS A 185 -8.35 0.46 15.93
N TRP A 186 -8.86 -0.46 15.10
CA TRP A 186 -9.30 -1.76 15.56
C TRP A 186 -8.12 -2.50 16.22
N LYS A 187 -8.42 -3.30 17.22
CA LYS A 187 -7.45 -4.10 17.95
C LYS A 187 -7.77 -5.59 17.82
N PRO A 188 -6.76 -6.47 17.82
CA PRO A 188 -6.95 -7.92 17.64
C PRO A 188 -7.87 -8.60 18.68
N ASP A 189 -8.07 -8.00 19.85
CA ASP A 189 -8.98 -8.49 20.91
C ASP A 189 -10.42 -8.02 20.73
N GLU A 190 -10.70 -7.17 19.74
CA GLU A 190 -12.03 -6.69 19.37
C GLU A 190 -12.56 -7.50 18.17
N VAL A 191 -13.89 -7.63 18.09
CA VAL A 191 -14.55 -8.24 16.92
C VAL A 191 -14.45 -7.30 15.73
N LEU A 192 -14.08 -7.84 14.57
CA LEU A 192 -14.13 -7.16 13.27
C LEU A 192 -15.17 -7.81 12.37
N LEU A 193 -15.94 -7.01 11.65
CA LEU A 193 -16.89 -7.45 10.64
C LEU A 193 -16.65 -6.72 9.32
N ASP A 194 -16.43 -7.48 8.26
CA ASP A 194 -16.47 -7.03 6.87
C ASP A 194 -17.73 -7.62 6.21
N ALA A 195 -18.81 -6.86 6.20
CA ALA A 195 -20.14 -7.34 5.82
C ALA A 195 -20.42 -7.30 4.30
N MET A 196 -19.45 -6.88 3.50
CA MET A 196 -19.46 -6.87 2.02
C MET A 196 -18.03 -7.09 1.53
N CYS A 197 -17.44 -8.25 1.93
CA CYS A 197 -16.01 -8.48 1.87
C CYS A 197 -15.45 -8.73 0.46
N GLY A 198 -16.31 -9.04 -0.51
CA GLY A 198 -15.87 -9.44 -1.83
C GLY A 198 -14.86 -10.59 -1.75
N THR A 199 -13.64 -10.36 -2.24
CA THR A 199 -12.55 -11.37 -2.18
C THR A 199 -11.73 -11.33 -0.88
N GLY A 200 -12.27 -10.76 0.20
CA GLY A 200 -11.73 -10.85 1.56
C GLY A 200 -10.56 -9.93 1.89
N THR A 201 -10.22 -8.96 1.03
CA THR A 201 -8.95 -8.20 1.19
C THR A 201 -8.84 -7.48 2.53
N ILE A 202 -9.91 -6.84 3.05
CA ILE A 202 -9.86 -6.11 4.33
C ILE A 202 -9.70 -7.09 5.49
N ALA A 203 -10.47 -8.18 5.50
CA ALA A 203 -10.41 -9.21 6.55
C ALA A 203 -9.03 -9.89 6.58
N ILE A 204 -8.46 -10.21 5.42
CA ILE A 204 -7.13 -10.82 5.29
C ILE A 204 -6.04 -9.86 5.81
N GLU A 205 -6.03 -8.60 5.38
CA GLU A 205 -5.04 -7.62 5.88
C GLU A 205 -5.20 -7.39 7.40
N ALA A 206 -6.44 -7.42 7.94
CA ALA A 206 -6.67 -7.34 9.38
C ALA A 206 -6.11 -8.55 10.13
N ALA A 207 -6.32 -9.76 9.63
CA ALA A 207 -5.75 -10.98 10.21
C ALA A 207 -4.22 -10.98 10.16
N MET A 208 -3.61 -10.62 9.01
CA MET A 208 -2.16 -10.48 8.88
C MET A 208 -1.58 -9.42 9.83
N ILE A 209 -2.27 -8.29 10.05
CA ILE A 209 -1.87 -7.29 11.04
C ILE A 209 -1.94 -7.85 12.46
N ALA A 210 -3.02 -8.55 12.80
CA ALA A 210 -3.22 -9.13 14.13
C ALA A 210 -2.20 -10.23 14.45
N ARG A 211 -1.81 -11.02 13.44
CA ARG A 211 -0.78 -12.07 13.51
C ARG A 211 0.64 -11.55 13.39
N ASN A 212 0.83 -10.25 13.16
CA ASN A 212 2.13 -9.64 12.86
C ASN A 212 2.84 -10.30 11.65
N ILE A 213 2.11 -10.89 10.71
CA ILE A 213 2.67 -11.47 9.47
C ILE A 213 3.20 -10.34 8.60
N ALA A 214 4.48 -10.34 8.27
CA ALA A 214 5.09 -9.31 7.43
C ALA A 214 4.63 -9.44 5.96
N PRO A 215 4.06 -8.40 5.33
CA PRO A 215 3.41 -8.51 4.02
C PRO A 215 4.35 -8.84 2.87
N GLY A 216 5.66 -8.64 3.06
CA GLY A 216 6.70 -8.90 2.09
C GLY A 216 7.50 -10.19 2.31
N ALA A 217 7.23 -10.97 3.39
CA ALA A 217 8.04 -12.12 3.75
C ALA A 217 8.05 -13.21 2.65
N ASN A 218 6.89 -13.44 2.01
CA ASN A 218 6.69 -14.50 1.01
C ASN A 218 6.78 -14.03 -0.45
N ARG A 219 7.46 -12.91 -0.72
CA ARG A 219 7.65 -12.40 -2.09
C ARG A 219 9.11 -12.02 -2.36
N ASN A 220 9.45 -11.86 -3.65
CA ASN A 220 10.77 -11.38 -4.07
C ASN A 220 10.76 -9.88 -4.37
N PHE A 221 11.96 -9.28 -4.31
CA PHE A 221 12.18 -7.86 -4.59
C PHE A 221 13.29 -7.69 -5.63
N ALA A 222 13.26 -6.60 -6.39
CA ALA A 222 14.31 -6.34 -7.38
C ALA A 222 15.70 -6.23 -6.73
N ALA A 223 15.76 -5.61 -5.56
CA ALA A 223 17.00 -5.38 -4.83
C ALA A 223 17.65 -6.64 -4.23
N GLU A 224 16.97 -7.78 -4.19
CA GLU A 224 17.58 -9.07 -3.79
C GLU A 224 18.68 -9.51 -4.74
N LYS A 225 18.63 -9.08 -6.00
CA LYS A 225 19.61 -9.43 -7.04
C LYS A 225 20.73 -8.39 -7.18
N TRP A 226 20.76 -7.35 -6.34
CA TRP A 226 21.78 -6.32 -6.40
C TRP A 226 23.01 -6.75 -5.62
N SER A 227 24.17 -6.79 -6.28
CA SER A 227 25.44 -7.23 -5.69
C SER A 227 25.89 -6.39 -4.49
N VAL A 228 25.41 -5.17 -4.38
CA VAL A 228 25.72 -4.23 -3.28
C VAL A 228 25.00 -4.58 -1.97
N ILE A 229 24.00 -5.46 -2.03
CA ILE A 229 23.23 -5.91 -0.84
C ILE A 229 23.54 -7.39 -0.59
N ASP A 230 24.03 -7.69 0.62
CA ASP A 230 24.29 -9.08 1.02
C ASP A 230 22.99 -9.89 1.02
N GLU A 231 22.96 -11.00 0.30
CA GLU A 231 21.83 -11.92 0.21
C GLU A 231 21.40 -12.44 1.60
N LYS A 232 22.38 -12.65 2.48
CA LYS A 232 22.11 -13.07 3.86
C LYS A 232 21.23 -12.08 4.61
N LEU A 233 21.32 -10.78 4.32
CA LEU A 233 20.51 -9.76 4.96
C LEU A 233 19.00 -9.96 4.70
N TRP A 234 18.63 -10.39 3.48
CA TRP A 234 17.25 -10.72 3.14
C TRP A 234 16.75 -11.95 3.90
N THR A 235 17.60 -12.99 3.99
CA THR A 235 17.27 -14.22 4.72
C THR A 235 17.09 -13.93 6.21
N ASP A 236 18.06 -13.26 6.84
CA ASP A 236 18.02 -12.95 8.27
C ASP A 236 16.76 -12.12 8.65
N ILE A 237 16.36 -11.15 7.82
CA ILE A 237 15.19 -10.32 8.09
C ILE A 237 13.87 -11.08 7.83
N ARG A 238 13.83 -12.01 6.87
CA ARG A 238 12.68 -12.91 6.71
C ARG A 238 12.53 -13.86 7.89
N ASP A 239 13.63 -14.45 8.37
CA ASP A 239 13.62 -15.32 9.53
C ASP A 239 13.17 -14.55 10.79
N GLU A 240 13.63 -13.29 10.95
CA GLU A 240 13.13 -12.38 11.99
C GLU A 240 11.61 -12.16 11.82
N ALA A 241 11.12 -11.95 10.61
CA ALA A 241 9.71 -11.72 10.34
C ALA A 241 8.83 -12.92 10.71
N PHE A 242 9.22 -14.14 10.30
CA PHE A 242 8.53 -15.38 10.67
C PHE A 242 8.57 -15.65 12.18
N SER A 243 9.70 -15.38 12.84
CA SER A 243 9.84 -15.56 14.28
C SER A 243 8.99 -14.60 15.11
N ASN A 244 8.64 -13.46 14.54
CA ASN A 244 7.83 -12.42 15.19
C ASN A 244 6.31 -12.60 14.96
N GLU A 245 5.88 -13.64 14.26
CA GLU A 245 4.45 -13.92 14.09
C GLU A 245 3.79 -14.29 15.42
N ASP A 246 2.61 -13.71 15.69
CA ASP A 246 1.85 -13.94 16.92
C ASP A 246 0.64 -14.84 16.66
N LEU A 247 0.81 -16.12 16.86
CA LEU A 247 -0.25 -17.14 16.73
C LEU A 247 -1.00 -17.38 18.05
N SER A 248 -0.67 -16.69 19.14
CA SER A 248 -1.21 -16.95 20.47
C SER A 248 -2.63 -16.46 20.70
N LYS A 249 -3.12 -15.52 19.87
CA LYS A 249 -4.43 -14.85 20.06
C LYS A 249 -5.53 -15.57 19.28
N GLU A 250 -6.69 -15.74 19.89
CA GLU A 250 -7.92 -16.07 19.19
C GLU A 250 -8.47 -14.80 18.51
N LEU A 251 -8.54 -14.79 17.17
CA LEU A 251 -9.10 -13.68 16.43
C LEU A 251 -10.60 -13.86 16.20
N LYS A 252 -11.33 -12.76 16.16
CA LYS A 252 -12.78 -12.72 15.90
C LYS A 252 -13.06 -11.83 14.70
N ILE A 253 -12.68 -12.33 13.51
CA ILE A 253 -12.87 -11.64 12.26
C ILE A 253 -13.94 -12.35 11.46
N TYR A 254 -15.04 -11.66 11.15
CA TYR A 254 -16.16 -12.15 10.36
C TYR A 254 -16.17 -11.44 9.02
N ALA A 255 -16.30 -12.20 7.94
CA ALA A 255 -16.35 -11.68 6.58
C ALA A 255 -17.52 -12.34 5.82
N SER A 256 -18.40 -11.53 5.25
CA SER A 256 -19.53 -12.04 4.49
C SER A 256 -19.73 -11.28 3.19
N ASP A 257 -20.28 -11.98 2.20
CA ASP A 257 -20.72 -11.43 0.93
C ASP A 257 -21.91 -12.24 0.41
N ILE A 258 -22.77 -11.63 -0.41
CA ILE A 258 -23.89 -12.32 -1.03
C ILE A 258 -23.43 -13.22 -2.20
N ASP A 259 -22.27 -12.91 -2.81
CA ASP A 259 -21.71 -13.67 -3.93
C ASP A 259 -20.86 -14.85 -3.43
N GLU A 260 -21.43 -16.07 -3.55
CA GLU A 260 -20.75 -17.31 -3.18
C GLU A 260 -19.36 -17.46 -3.82
N LYS A 261 -19.21 -17.07 -5.10
CA LYS A 261 -17.93 -17.11 -5.81
C LYS A 261 -16.90 -16.16 -5.23
N SER A 262 -17.34 -15.02 -4.70
CA SER A 262 -16.45 -14.09 -4.00
C SER A 262 -15.95 -14.69 -2.70
N ILE A 263 -16.80 -15.40 -1.94
CA ILE A 263 -16.43 -16.09 -0.71
C ILE A 263 -15.46 -17.24 -0.99
N GLU A 264 -15.68 -18.05 -2.04
CA GLU A 264 -14.73 -19.09 -2.45
C GLU A 264 -13.33 -18.49 -2.70
N VAL A 265 -13.26 -17.41 -3.51
CA VAL A 265 -11.99 -16.73 -3.77
C VAL A 265 -11.40 -16.08 -2.51
N ALA A 266 -12.25 -15.57 -1.60
CA ALA A 266 -11.78 -15.01 -0.33
C ALA A 266 -11.10 -16.06 0.55
N LYS A 267 -11.63 -17.28 0.63
CA LYS A 267 -11.01 -18.41 1.34
C LYS A 267 -9.68 -18.82 0.71
N GLU A 268 -9.62 -18.96 -0.62
CA GLU A 268 -8.36 -19.25 -1.32
C GLU A 268 -7.29 -18.17 -1.09
N ASN A 269 -7.68 -16.91 -1.06
CA ASN A 269 -6.78 -15.80 -0.76
C ASN A 269 -6.29 -15.86 0.69
N ALA A 270 -7.18 -16.16 1.66
CA ALA A 270 -6.84 -16.27 3.07
C ALA A 270 -5.90 -17.46 3.34
N GLU A 271 -6.13 -18.61 2.69
CA GLU A 271 -5.24 -19.78 2.72
C GLU A 271 -3.83 -19.39 2.25
N LYS A 272 -3.72 -18.75 1.07
CA LYS A 272 -2.43 -18.29 0.54
C LYS A 272 -1.75 -17.23 1.39
N ALA A 273 -2.52 -16.46 2.15
CA ALA A 273 -2.01 -15.48 3.12
C ALA A 273 -1.64 -16.12 4.47
N GLY A 274 -1.98 -17.40 4.69
CA GLY A 274 -1.75 -18.12 5.95
C GLY A 274 -2.66 -17.68 7.11
N VAL A 275 -3.88 -17.21 6.81
CA VAL A 275 -4.83 -16.65 7.79
C VAL A 275 -6.27 -17.20 7.63
N GLU A 276 -6.45 -18.32 6.95
CA GLU A 276 -7.78 -18.89 6.71
C GLU A 276 -8.50 -19.23 8.02
N GLU A 277 -7.80 -19.83 8.97
CA GLU A 277 -8.33 -20.23 10.28
C GLU A 277 -8.70 -19.02 11.18
N ASP A 278 -8.25 -17.83 10.81
CA ASP A 278 -8.46 -16.59 11.57
C ASP A 278 -9.73 -15.83 11.18
N ILE A 279 -10.39 -16.27 10.08
CA ILE A 279 -11.49 -15.53 9.47
C ILE A 279 -12.68 -16.47 9.26
N ILE A 280 -13.83 -16.07 9.79
CA ILE A 280 -15.09 -16.76 9.57
C ILE A 280 -15.75 -16.20 8.32
N PHE A 281 -15.71 -16.96 7.23
CA PHE A 281 -16.33 -16.59 5.95
C PHE A 281 -17.73 -17.17 5.81
N GLU A 282 -18.73 -16.33 5.49
CA GLU A 282 -20.12 -16.73 5.26
C GLU A 282 -20.65 -16.16 3.94
N VAL A 283 -21.39 -16.98 3.18
CA VAL A 283 -22.25 -16.48 2.10
C VAL A 283 -23.53 -15.96 2.72
N LYS A 284 -23.65 -14.64 2.85
CA LYS A 284 -24.75 -14.05 3.62
C LYS A 284 -24.98 -12.58 3.21
N ASP A 285 -26.24 -12.17 3.06
CA ASP A 285 -26.60 -10.75 2.98
C ASP A 285 -26.33 -10.07 4.33
N PHE A 286 -25.77 -8.87 4.33
CA PHE A 286 -25.56 -8.11 5.58
C PHE A 286 -26.85 -7.91 6.38
N LYS A 287 -28.00 -7.87 5.71
CA LYS A 287 -29.34 -7.73 6.34
C LYS A 287 -29.66 -8.88 7.30
N ASP A 288 -29.10 -10.07 7.04
CA ASP A 288 -29.32 -11.30 7.79
C ASP A 288 -28.24 -11.56 8.85
N ILE A 289 -27.25 -10.66 8.98
CA ILE A 289 -26.21 -10.80 9.99
C ILE A 289 -26.76 -10.47 11.37
N GLU A 290 -26.67 -11.44 12.29
CA GLU A 290 -26.83 -11.20 13.72
C GLU A 290 -25.52 -10.67 14.32
N SER A 291 -25.62 -9.74 15.27
CA SER A 291 -24.41 -9.17 15.89
C SER A 291 -23.64 -10.25 16.67
N PRO A 292 -22.38 -10.56 16.28
CA PRO A 292 -21.59 -11.57 16.96
C PRO A 292 -21.11 -11.14 18.36
N ALA A 293 -21.23 -9.85 18.70
CA ALA A 293 -20.81 -9.31 19.97
C ALA A 293 -21.51 -7.99 20.29
N LYS A 294 -21.43 -7.58 21.57
CA LYS A 294 -21.97 -6.30 22.03
C LYS A 294 -21.24 -5.08 21.45
N TYR A 295 -19.94 -5.21 21.18
CA TYR A 295 -19.05 -4.16 20.66
C TYR A 295 -18.15 -4.73 19.59
N GLY A 296 -17.75 -3.91 18.63
CA GLY A 296 -16.82 -4.30 17.57
C GLY A 296 -16.58 -3.17 16.57
N ALA A 297 -15.90 -3.50 15.50
CA ALA A 297 -15.65 -2.62 14.37
C ALA A 297 -16.20 -3.22 13.07
N VAL A 298 -16.92 -2.43 12.30
CA VAL A 298 -17.26 -2.74 10.91
C VAL A 298 -16.28 -1.98 10.02
N ILE A 299 -15.58 -2.68 9.12
CA ILE A 299 -14.72 -2.06 8.12
C ILE A 299 -15.12 -2.62 6.76
N VAL A 300 -15.70 -1.78 5.91
CA VAL A 300 -16.26 -2.24 4.63
C VAL A 300 -15.87 -1.35 3.46
N ASN A 301 -15.75 -1.97 2.30
CA ASN A 301 -15.63 -1.34 1.00
C ASN A 301 -16.82 -1.78 0.13
N PRO A 302 -18.01 -1.21 0.34
CA PRO A 302 -19.21 -1.61 -0.40
C PRO A 302 -19.04 -1.30 -1.89
N PRO A 303 -19.85 -1.91 -2.78
CA PRO A 303 -19.81 -1.57 -4.19
C PRO A 303 -20.12 -0.09 -4.44
N TYR A 304 -19.35 0.55 -5.31
CA TYR A 304 -19.53 1.93 -5.75
C TYR A 304 -19.02 2.12 -7.18
N GLY A 305 -19.52 3.19 -7.84
CA GLY A 305 -19.17 3.59 -9.19
C GLY A 305 -19.98 2.88 -10.28
N GLU A 306 -20.14 3.57 -11.40
CA GLU A 306 -21.01 3.20 -12.55
C GLU A 306 -20.77 1.82 -13.17
N ARG A 307 -19.68 1.15 -12.79
CA ARG A 307 -19.32 -0.17 -13.34
C ARG A 307 -20.00 -1.35 -12.64
N LEU A 308 -20.58 -1.13 -11.46
CA LEU A 308 -21.12 -2.20 -10.63
C LEU A 308 -22.60 -2.05 -10.34
N MET A 309 -23.12 -0.83 -10.18
CA MET A 309 -24.51 -0.53 -9.85
C MET A 309 -24.88 0.85 -10.39
N ASN A 310 -26.18 1.09 -10.65
CA ASN A 310 -26.69 2.44 -10.91
C ASN A 310 -26.82 3.24 -9.58
N ASP A 311 -27.00 4.56 -9.69
CA ASP A 311 -27.03 5.44 -8.51
C ASP A 311 -28.22 5.16 -7.56
N GLU A 312 -29.37 4.74 -8.09
CA GLU A 312 -30.57 4.41 -7.30
C GLU A 312 -30.33 3.17 -6.45
N ASP A 313 -29.75 2.11 -7.02
CA ASP A 313 -29.42 0.87 -6.31
C ASP A 313 -28.35 1.11 -5.23
N ILE A 314 -27.37 1.98 -5.51
CA ILE A 314 -26.33 2.37 -4.55
C ILE A 314 -26.94 3.13 -3.38
N GLU A 315 -27.85 4.07 -3.62
CA GLU A 315 -28.53 4.83 -2.56
C GLU A 315 -29.37 3.91 -1.69
N GLU A 316 -30.11 2.95 -2.28
CA GLU A 316 -30.88 1.96 -1.55
C GLU A 316 -29.98 1.06 -0.68
N LEU A 317 -28.88 0.55 -1.25
CA LEU A 317 -27.90 -0.24 -0.51
C LEU A 317 -27.39 0.49 0.73
N TYR A 318 -27.00 1.76 0.59
CA TYR A 318 -26.47 2.53 1.71
C TYR A 318 -27.53 2.88 2.75
N ARG A 319 -28.77 3.14 2.32
CA ARG A 319 -29.92 3.35 3.21
C ARG A 319 -30.21 2.10 4.04
N ASP A 320 -30.21 0.94 3.42
CA ASP A 320 -30.45 -0.32 4.11
C ASP A 320 -29.29 -0.70 5.03
N PHE A 321 -28.05 -0.48 4.58
CA PHE A 321 -26.87 -0.68 5.42
C PHE A 321 -26.87 0.24 6.66
N GLY A 322 -27.30 1.48 6.52
CA GLY A 322 -27.47 2.41 7.63
C GLY A 322 -28.53 1.95 8.65
N LYS A 323 -29.69 1.42 8.16
CA LYS A 323 -30.71 0.82 9.01
C LYS A 323 -30.19 -0.42 9.75
N PHE A 324 -29.46 -1.30 9.04
CA PHE A 324 -28.83 -2.48 9.61
C PHE A 324 -27.85 -2.10 10.73
N CYS A 325 -26.93 -1.19 10.48
CA CYS A 325 -25.97 -0.72 11.48
C CYS A 325 -26.65 -0.16 12.71
N LYS A 326 -27.68 0.67 12.53
CA LYS A 326 -28.44 1.27 13.64
C LYS A 326 -29.19 0.24 14.48
N LYS A 327 -29.79 -0.77 13.83
CA LYS A 327 -30.63 -1.79 14.49
C LYS A 327 -29.79 -2.89 15.15
N ASN A 328 -28.82 -3.46 14.41
CA ASN A 328 -28.15 -4.68 14.81
C ASN A 328 -26.79 -4.42 15.48
N LEU A 329 -26.14 -3.29 15.17
CA LEU A 329 -24.76 -2.98 15.58
C LEU A 329 -24.66 -1.63 16.32
N ALA A 330 -25.70 -1.20 17.04
CA ALA A 330 -25.87 0.15 17.59
C ALA A 330 -24.68 0.69 18.43
N LYS A 331 -23.87 -0.21 19.03
CA LYS A 331 -22.70 0.14 19.87
C LYS A 331 -21.36 -0.03 19.16
N TRP A 332 -21.39 -0.45 17.90
CA TRP A 332 -20.19 -0.69 17.10
C TRP A 332 -19.65 0.59 16.49
N SER A 333 -18.38 0.59 16.17
CA SER A 333 -17.76 1.61 15.29
C SER A 333 -17.92 1.18 13.84
N TYR A 334 -18.20 2.13 12.94
CA TYR A 334 -18.33 1.85 11.51
C TYR A 334 -17.30 2.64 10.72
N TYR A 335 -16.69 1.98 9.76
CA TYR A 335 -15.64 2.51 8.91
C TYR A 335 -15.95 2.10 7.47
N ILE A 336 -16.41 3.05 6.67
CA ILE A 336 -16.89 2.80 5.31
C ILE A 336 -16.07 3.62 4.31
N ILE A 337 -15.48 2.96 3.31
CA ILE A 337 -14.84 3.66 2.20
C ILE A 337 -15.74 3.63 0.96
N THR A 338 -16.00 4.79 0.38
CA THR A 338 -16.82 4.91 -0.85
C THR A 338 -16.46 6.17 -1.63
N SER A 339 -16.71 6.14 -2.94
CA SER A 339 -16.65 7.32 -3.81
C SER A 339 -18.00 8.03 -3.96
N TYR A 340 -19.09 7.48 -3.41
CA TYR A 340 -20.42 8.07 -3.52
C TYR A 340 -20.51 9.35 -2.68
N GLU A 341 -20.80 10.49 -3.33
CA GLU A 341 -20.72 11.80 -2.69
C GLU A 341 -21.84 12.04 -1.66
N ASP A 342 -23.05 11.52 -1.92
CA ASP A 342 -24.21 11.66 -1.02
C ASP A 342 -24.31 10.55 0.03
N PHE A 343 -23.20 9.85 0.33
CA PHE A 343 -23.17 8.69 1.23
C PHE A 343 -23.78 8.98 2.61
N GLU A 344 -23.43 10.07 3.27
CA GLU A 344 -23.95 10.38 4.62
C GLU A 344 -25.46 10.57 4.63
N LYS A 345 -26.01 11.17 3.58
CA LYS A 345 -27.46 11.34 3.41
C LYS A 345 -28.16 10.00 3.20
N ALA A 346 -27.63 9.16 2.32
CA ALA A 346 -28.16 7.81 2.07
C ALA A 346 -28.04 6.92 3.30
N PHE A 347 -26.91 6.89 3.97
CA PHE A 347 -26.66 6.13 5.21
C PHE A 347 -27.50 6.61 6.39
N GLY A 348 -28.01 7.84 6.35
CA GLY A 348 -28.89 8.42 7.35
C GLY A 348 -28.19 8.83 8.66
N LYS A 349 -26.88 9.09 8.60
CA LYS A 349 -26.09 9.58 9.74
C LYS A 349 -24.87 10.34 9.24
N VAL A 350 -24.57 11.49 9.85
CA VAL A 350 -23.34 12.26 9.62
C VAL A 350 -22.18 11.56 10.31
N ALA A 351 -21.05 11.42 9.62
CA ALA A 351 -19.86 10.79 10.15
C ALA A 351 -19.22 11.62 11.28
N THR A 352 -18.66 10.93 12.26
CA THR A 352 -17.87 11.60 13.32
C THR A 352 -16.61 12.22 12.72
N LYS A 353 -16.03 11.55 11.72
CA LYS A 353 -14.85 12.01 10.96
C LYS A 353 -14.89 11.42 9.57
N ASN A 354 -14.36 12.15 8.59
CA ASN A 354 -14.06 11.58 7.28
C ASN A 354 -12.62 11.88 6.85
N ARG A 355 -12.11 11.08 5.95
CA ARG A 355 -10.78 11.26 5.36
C ARG A 355 -10.86 11.03 3.86
N LYS A 356 -10.37 11.98 3.08
CA LYS A 356 -10.22 11.84 1.64
C LYS A 356 -9.07 10.88 1.34
N LEU A 357 -9.35 9.86 0.55
CA LEU A 357 -8.40 8.83 0.10
C LEU A 357 -8.54 8.57 -1.39
N TYR A 358 -7.70 7.70 -1.93
CA TYR A 358 -7.75 7.32 -3.34
C TYR A 358 -7.62 5.79 -3.48
N ASN A 359 -8.58 5.17 -4.17
CA ASN A 359 -8.47 3.78 -4.60
C ASN A 359 -8.07 3.75 -6.08
N GLY A 360 -6.78 3.58 -6.36
CA GLY A 360 -6.24 3.84 -7.69
C GLY A 360 -6.41 5.29 -8.09
N GLY A 361 -7.11 5.56 -9.20
CA GLY A 361 -7.44 6.92 -9.66
C GLY A 361 -8.76 7.48 -9.10
N ILE A 362 -9.52 6.68 -8.35
CA ILE A 362 -10.86 7.05 -7.87
C ILE A 362 -10.73 7.77 -6.53
N LYS A 363 -11.26 9.00 -6.44
CA LYS A 363 -11.40 9.74 -5.19
C LYS A 363 -12.47 9.06 -4.33
N CYS A 364 -12.10 8.70 -3.11
CA CYS A 364 -12.98 8.11 -2.11
C CYS A 364 -12.94 8.90 -0.80
N TYR A 365 -13.94 8.69 0.03
CA TYR A 365 -13.94 9.14 1.41
C TYR A 365 -14.06 7.95 2.34
N TYR A 366 -13.26 7.95 3.41
CA TYR A 366 -13.32 6.99 4.50
C TYR A 366 -14.10 7.62 5.65
N TYR A 367 -15.37 7.26 5.75
CA TYR A 367 -16.29 7.73 6.78
C TYR A 367 -16.12 6.91 8.04
N GLN A 368 -15.99 7.58 9.19
CA GLN A 368 -15.72 6.98 10.48
C GLN A 368 -16.83 7.38 11.47
N TYR A 369 -17.49 6.39 12.04
CA TYR A 369 -18.53 6.55 13.06
C TYR A 369 -18.06 5.83 14.31
N PHE A 370 -17.79 6.58 15.37
CA PHE A 370 -17.30 5.98 16.61
C PHE A 370 -18.45 5.50 17.47
N GLY A 371 -18.41 4.22 17.84
CA GLY A 371 -19.31 3.57 18.78
C GLY A 371 -18.74 3.54 20.20
N ASP A 372 -19.42 2.79 21.09
CA ASP A 372 -18.91 2.53 22.42
C ASP A 372 -17.77 1.49 22.35
N ARG A 373 -16.72 1.65 23.16
CA ARG A 373 -15.65 0.65 23.31
C ARG A 373 -15.79 -0.10 24.62
N LYS A 374 -15.34 -1.37 24.63
CA LYS A 374 -15.35 -2.28 25.79
C LYS A 374 -14.73 -1.65 27.05
N ASN A 375 -13.79 -0.72 26.92
CA ASN A 375 -13.01 -0.09 27.99
C ASN A 375 -13.30 1.41 28.22
N GLY A 376 -14.42 1.95 27.70
CA GLY A 376 -14.86 3.32 28.03
C GLY A 376 -14.04 4.48 27.46
N TYR A 377 -13.01 4.23 26.66
CA TYR A 377 -12.25 5.29 25.99
C TYR A 377 -12.99 5.77 24.74
N ARG A 378 -13.57 6.97 24.82
CA ARG A 378 -13.95 7.74 23.62
C ARG A 378 -12.66 8.26 22.97
N ASN A 379 -12.52 8.04 21.67
CA ASN A 379 -11.44 8.66 20.87
C ASN A 379 -11.64 10.15 20.72
#